data_b73eadc0208f8ec88111dfa91f291394
#
_entry.id   b73eadc0208f8ec88111dfa91f291394
#
_cell.length_a   1.000
_cell.length_b   1.000
_cell.length_c   1.000
_cell.angle_alpha   90.00
_cell.angle_beta   90.00
_cell.angle_gamma   90.00
#
_symmetry.space_group_name_H-M   'P 1'
#
loop_
_entity.id
_entity.type
_entity.pdbx_description
1 polymer ?
#
loop_
_entity_poly.entity_id
_entity_poly.type
_entity_poly.pdbx_seq_one_letter_code
_entity_poly.pdbx_strand_id
1 'polypeptide(L)'
;MAEKGEGFYPRQVPIDAYGNGGFRFGGMSHRGSLLCFPDGIWAWPVTSIAELTIAALEPAFARADQLDFFLIGGGRDPFVLPDRLRKRFRDVSLSVDAMPTGAAVRTWNVLLAERRRVGAALIAVP
;
A
#
# COMPACT_ATOMS: atom_id res chain seq x y z
N MET A 1 17.01 -6.43 -10.06
CA MET A 1 16.37 -6.08 -9.93
C MET A 1 15.61 -5.96 -10.08
N ALA A 2 15.43 -6.15 -9.79
CA ALA A 2 14.65 -6.01 -9.77
C ALA A 2 14.35 -5.63 -9.73
N GLU A 3 14.50 -5.68 -9.39
CA GLU A 3 14.06 -5.20 -9.39
C GLU A 3 13.49 -4.48 -9.78
N LYS A 4 13.84 -4.47 -9.50
CA LYS A 4 13.27 -3.44 -9.97
C LYS A 4 12.35 -3.63 -11.07
N GLY A 5 12.03 -3.51 -11.66
CA GLY A 5 11.17 -3.66 -12.73
C GLY A 5 9.90 -4.39 -12.49
N GLU A 6 9.90 -5.35 -11.62
CA GLU A 6 8.71 -6.15 -11.40
C GLU A 6 7.61 -5.34 -10.78
N GLY A 7 6.48 -5.22 -11.48
CA GLY A 7 5.35 -4.47 -11.01
C GLY A 7 5.63 -3.00 -10.80
N PHE A 8 6.78 -2.53 -11.24
CA PHE A 8 7.16 -1.16 -11.02
C PHE A 8 6.47 -0.21 -11.98
N TYR A 9 5.88 0.83 -11.44
CA TYR A 9 5.28 1.90 -12.21
C TYR A 9 5.85 3.22 -11.68
N PRO A 10 6.41 4.09 -12.51
CA PRO A 10 7.30 5.18 -12.05
C PRO A 10 6.60 6.39 -11.44
N ARG A 11 5.33 6.31 -11.15
CA ARG A 11 4.61 7.41 -10.50
C ARG A 11 3.35 6.87 -9.86
N GLN A 12 2.68 7.71 -9.06
CA GLN A 12 1.40 7.32 -8.48
C GLN A 12 0.29 7.51 -9.50
N VAL A 13 -0.62 6.56 -9.56
CA VAL A 13 -1.79 6.61 -10.44
C VAL A 13 -2.96 5.98 -9.69
N PRO A 14 -4.19 6.30 -10.11
CA PRO A 14 -5.36 5.64 -9.53
C PRO A 14 -5.34 4.14 -9.78
N ILE A 15 -5.95 3.39 -8.88
CA ILE A 15 -6.14 1.97 -9.06
C ILE A 15 -7.53 1.78 -9.66
N ASP A 16 -7.57 1.24 -10.87
CA ASP A 16 -8.81 1.14 -11.63
C ASP A 16 -9.69 -0.02 -11.23
N ALA A 17 -9.07 -1.11 -10.75
CA ALA A 17 -9.80 -2.31 -10.34
C ALA A 17 -8.91 -3.15 -9.45
N TYR A 18 -9.54 -3.99 -8.62
CA TYR A 18 -8.84 -4.95 -7.79
C TYR A 18 -9.66 -6.23 -7.71
N GLY A 19 -9.00 -7.35 -7.38
CA GLY A 19 -9.64 -8.64 -7.28
C GLY A 19 -8.91 -9.66 -8.14
N ASN A 20 -9.36 -10.91 -8.07
CA ASN A 20 -8.74 -12.00 -8.82
C ASN A 20 -7.24 -12.08 -8.59
N GLY A 21 -6.80 -11.76 -7.38
CA GLY A 21 -5.41 -11.87 -6.99
C GLY A 21 -4.54 -10.72 -7.44
N GLY A 22 -5.12 -9.59 -7.84
CA GLY A 22 -4.29 -8.49 -8.33
C GLY A 22 -5.01 -7.17 -8.46
N PHE A 23 -4.41 -6.29 -9.24
CA PHE A 23 -4.86 -4.91 -9.42
C PHE A 23 -4.67 -4.47 -10.88
N ARG A 24 -5.47 -3.50 -11.28
CA ARG A 24 -5.28 -2.84 -12.58
C ARG A 24 -5.02 -1.36 -12.32
N PHE A 25 -3.97 -0.85 -12.95
CA PHE A 25 -3.61 0.55 -12.85
C PHE A 25 -2.66 0.90 -13.99
N GLY A 26 -2.66 2.17 -14.40
CA GLY A 26 -1.73 2.62 -15.43
C GLY A 26 -1.82 1.87 -16.75
N GLY A 27 -3.00 1.33 -17.08
CA GLY A 27 -3.19 0.58 -18.30
C GLY A 27 -2.63 -0.83 -18.26
N MET A 28 -2.23 -1.32 -17.09
CA MET A 28 -1.65 -2.66 -16.95
C MET A 28 -2.35 -3.44 -15.84
N SER A 29 -2.18 -4.75 -15.87
CA SER A 29 -2.66 -5.64 -14.83
C SER A 29 -1.46 -6.18 -14.05
N HIS A 30 -1.58 -6.19 -12.74
CA HIS A 30 -0.54 -6.69 -11.85
C HIS A 30 -1.10 -7.82 -10.99
N ARG A 31 -0.39 -8.93 -10.92
CA ARG A 31 -0.77 -10.02 -10.04
C ARG A 31 -0.01 -9.87 -8.72
N GLY A 32 -0.71 -10.00 -7.60
CA GLY A 32 -0.11 -9.91 -6.27
C GLY A 32 -0.33 -8.55 -5.65
N SER A 33 0.28 -8.37 -4.47
CA SER A 33 0.11 -7.18 -3.64
C SER A 33 0.98 -6.03 -4.11
N LEU A 34 0.67 -4.82 -3.63
CA LEU A 34 1.34 -3.59 -4.08
C LEU A 34 1.80 -2.75 -2.90
N LEU A 35 2.93 -2.07 -3.10
CA LEU A 35 3.33 -0.90 -2.31
C LEU A 35 3.25 0.32 -3.22
N CYS A 36 2.50 1.31 -2.79
CA CYS A 36 2.24 2.51 -3.59
C CYS A 36 2.75 3.74 -2.85
N PHE A 37 3.54 4.56 -3.56
CA PHE A 37 4.11 5.78 -2.99
C PHE A 37 4.06 6.88 -4.04
N PRO A 38 4.29 8.14 -3.63
CA PRO A 38 4.32 9.23 -4.63
C PRO A 38 5.34 9.01 -5.73
N ASP A 39 6.45 8.32 -5.44
CA ASP A 39 7.49 8.07 -6.43
C ASP A 39 7.30 6.78 -7.22
N GLY A 40 6.26 5.99 -6.94
CA GLY A 40 6.00 4.82 -7.77
C GLY A 40 5.17 3.76 -7.08
N ILE A 41 4.88 2.72 -7.84
CA ILE A 41 4.12 1.57 -7.37
C ILE A 41 4.98 0.34 -7.63
N TRP A 42 5.13 -0.49 -6.61
CA TRP A 42 5.99 -1.68 -6.67
C TRP A 42 5.24 -2.93 -6.26
N ALA A 43 5.69 -4.07 -6.77
CA ALA A 43 5.24 -5.36 -6.29
C ALA A 43 5.64 -5.53 -4.83
N TRP A 44 4.79 -6.19 -4.06
CA TRP A 44 4.98 -6.39 -2.62
C TRP A 44 4.72 -7.87 -2.33
N PRO A 45 5.67 -8.59 -1.73
CA PRO A 45 5.52 -10.05 -1.59
C PRO A 45 4.58 -10.51 -0.49
N VAL A 46 4.00 -9.58 0.29
CA VAL A 46 3.08 -9.91 1.37
C VAL A 46 1.76 -10.41 0.79
N THR A 47 1.28 -11.55 1.26
CA THR A 47 0.03 -12.13 0.77
C THR A 47 -1.06 -12.22 1.84
N SER A 48 -0.72 -11.98 3.11
CA SER A 48 -1.69 -12.04 4.18
C SER A 48 -1.27 -11.15 5.34
N ILE A 49 -2.22 -10.86 6.23
CA ILE A 49 -1.97 -10.06 7.43
C ILE A 49 -0.88 -10.68 8.28
N ALA A 50 -0.80 -12.00 8.32
CA ALA A 50 0.22 -12.68 9.13
C ALA A 50 1.64 -12.30 8.71
N GLU A 51 1.83 -11.82 7.48
CA GLU A 51 3.12 -11.41 6.97
C GLU A 51 3.41 -9.93 7.14
N LEU A 52 2.51 -9.19 7.79
CA LEU A 52 2.73 -7.77 8.07
C LEU A 52 3.73 -7.64 9.21
N THR A 53 4.97 -7.39 8.85
CA THR A 53 6.06 -7.20 9.82
C THR A 53 6.64 -5.81 9.64
N ILE A 54 7.47 -5.39 10.61
CA ILE A 54 8.18 -4.13 10.49
C ILE A 54 9.04 -4.15 9.22
N ALA A 55 9.73 -5.26 8.97
CA ALA A 55 10.56 -5.37 7.78
C ALA A 55 9.76 -5.24 6.49
N ALA A 56 8.57 -5.83 6.44
CA ALA A 56 7.73 -5.75 5.25
C ALA A 56 7.27 -4.32 4.94
N LEU A 57 7.19 -3.48 5.96
CA LEU A 57 6.72 -2.10 5.82
C LEU A 57 7.86 -1.09 5.86
N GLU A 58 9.09 -1.55 5.88
CA GLU A 58 10.25 -0.66 5.95
C GLU A 58 10.25 0.41 4.86
N PRO A 59 9.87 0.13 3.60
CA PRO A 59 9.82 1.19 2.59
C PRO A 59 8.90 2.34 2.97
N ALA A 60 7.83 2.08 3.72
CA ALA A 60 6.94 3.15 4.19
C ALA A 60 7.62 3.98 5.26
N PHE A 61 8.30 3.33 6.21
CA PHE A 61 8.98 4.05 7.26
C PHE A 61 10.13 4.91 6.70
N ALA A 62 10.81 4.41 5.69
CA ALA A 62 11.89 5.15 5.05
C ALA A 62 11.39 6.41 4.35
N ARG A 63 10.11 6.45 3.98
CA ARG A 63 9.51 7.58 3.28
C ARG A 63 8.62 8.43 4.18
N ALA A 64 8.65 8.21 5.50
CA ALA A 64 7.69 8.83 6.40
C ALA A 64 7.64 10.35 6.30
N ASP A 65 8.78 10.99 6.11
CA ASP A 65 8.85 12.45 6.02
C ASP A 65 8.32 12.99 4.70
N GLN A 66 8.05 12.12 3.75
CA GLN A 66 7.52 12.49 2.44
C GLN A 66 6.03 12.22 2.32
N LEU A 67 5.42 11.64 3.36
CA LEU A 67 4.02 11.22 3.33
C LEU A 67 3.21 11.96 4.36
N ASP A 68 1.98 12.32 3.97
CA ASP A 68 1.02 12.87 4.91
C ASP A 68 0.23 11.75 5.58
N PHE A 69 0.12 10.59 4.92
CA PHE A 69 -0.76 9.54 5.38
C PHE A 69 -0.38 8.22 4.74
N PHE A 70 -0.60 7.12 5.45
CA PHE A 70 -0.33 5.78 4.92
C PHE A 70 -1.54 4.87 5.14
N LEU A 71 -1.90 4.14 4.11
CA LEU A 71 -3.04 3.21 4.14
C LEU A 71 -2.53 1.79 4.11
N ILE A 72 -3.14 0.90 4.90
CA ILE A 72 -2.87 -0.53 4.80
C ILE A 72 -4.17 -1.24 4.46
N GLY A 73 -4.22 -1.85 3.28
CA GLY A 73 -5.32 -2.68 2.85
C GLY A 73 -4.99 -4.12 3.17
N GLY A 74 -5.69 -4.71 4.13
CA GLY A 74 -5.32 -5.99 4.71
C GLY A 74 -5.97 -7.21 4.08
N GLY A 75 -6.58 -7.06 2.92
CA GLY A 75 -7.26 -8.18 2.28
C GLY A 75 -8.76 -7.99 2.30
N ARG A 76 -9.50 -9.09 2.33
CA ARG A 76 -10.95 -9.02 2.24
C ARG A 76 -11.61 -8.52 3.51
N ASP A 77 -11.08 -8.90 4.67
CA ASP A 77 -11.74 -8.65 5.94
C ASP A 77 -11.11 -7.51 6.73
N PRO A 78 -11.87 -6.85 7.62
CA PRO A 78 -11.28 -5.87 8.53
C PRO A 78 -10.27 -6.53 9.45
N PHE A 79 -9.30 -5.77 9.91
CA PHE A 79 -8.31 -6.26 10.85
C PHE A 79 -7.82 -5.13 11.73
N VAL A 80 -7.19 -5.48 12.85
CA VAL A 80 -6.60 -4.52 13.78
C VAL A 80 -5.10 -4.54 13.59
N LEU A 81 -4.53 -3.35 13.38
CA LEU A 81 -3.07 -3.24 13.21
C LEU A 81 -2.39 -3.59 14.54
N PRO A 82 -1.44 -4.53 14.53
CA PRO A 82 -0.73 -4.90 15.76
C PRO A 82 -0.03 -3.72 16.42
N ASP A 83 0.01 -3.72 17.74
CA ASP A 83 0.57 -2.61 18.52
C ASP A 83 2.00 -2.29 18.14
N ARG A 84 2.84 -3.30 17.87
CA ARG A 84 4.24 -3.04 17.51
C ARG A 84 4.36 -2.26 16.20
N LEU A 85 3.45 -2.50 15.26
CA LEU A 85 3.44 -1.73 14.01
C LEU A 85 2.90 -0.34 14.24
N ARG A 86 1.84 -0.23 15.04
CA ARG A 86 1.26 1.06 15.39
C ARG A 86 2.30 1.96 16.04
N LYS A 87 3.09 1.37 16.97
CA LYS A 87 4.16 2.10 17.63
C LYS A 87 5.22 2.57 16.65
N ARG A 88 5.58 1.73 15.69
CA ARG A 88 6.60 2.09 14.71
C ARG A 88 6.14 3.28 13.85
N PHE A 89 4.87 3.30 13.47
CA PHE A 89 4.33 4.45 12.73
C PHE A 89 4.37 5.72 13.59
N ARG A 90 4.03 5.60 14.86
CA ARG A 90 4.13 6.77 15.78
C ARG A 90 5.57 7.25 15.87
N ASP A 91 6.52 6.33 15.96
CA ASP A 91 7.94 6.70 16.10
C ASP A 91 8.44 7.52 14.92
N VAL A 92 7.90 7.31 13.74
CA VAL A 92 8.29 8.09 12.55
C VAL A 92 7.27 9.18 12.22
N SER A 93 6.31 9.41 13.11
CA SER A 93 5.29 10.47 12.97
C SER A 93 4.48 10.36 11.68
N LEU A 94 4.17 9.14 11.28
CA LEU A 94 3.37 8.89 10.08
C LEU A 94 1.99 8.36 10.48
N SER A 95 0.94 9.08 10.10
CA SER A 95 -0.43 8.64 10.32
C SER A 95 -0.72 7.43 9.47
N VAL A 96 -1.35 6.42 10.06
CA VAL A 96 -1.68 5.19 9.36
C VAL A 96 -3.12 4.78 9.65
N ASP A 97 -3.77 4.19 8.66
CA ASP A 97 -5.10 3.64 8.82
C ASP A 97 -5.15 2.28 8.16
N ALA A 98 -5.74 1.31 8.85
CA ALA A 98 -5.84 -0.07 8.39
C ALA A 98 -7.29 -0.40 8.07
N MET A 99 -7.51 -1.04 6.93
CA MET A 99 -8.85 -1.32 6.44
C MET A 99 -8.82 -2.46 5.43
N PRO A 100 -9.97 -2.99 5.02
CA PRO A 100 -9.97 -3.97 3.91
C PRO A 100 -9.42 -3.33 2.64
N THR A 101 -8.83 -4.16 1.78
CA THR A 101 -8.17 -3.67 0.56
C THR A 101 -9.10 -2.83 -0.31
N GLY A 102 -10.36 -3.24 -0.48
CA GLY A 102 -11.28 -2.46 -1.32
C GLY A 102 -11.48 -1.04 -0.80
N ALA A 103 -11.60 -0.89 0.52
CA ALA A 103 -11.73 0.43 1.12
C ALA A 103 -10.45 1.23 0.96
N ALA A 104 -9.30 0.57 1.09
CA ALA A 104 -8.01 1.24 0.92
C ALA A 104 -7.83 1.74 -0.51
N VAL A 105 -8.25 0.95 -1.50
CA VAL A 105 -8.18 1.38 -2.90
C VAL A 105 -9.03 2.63 -3.12
N ARG A 106 -10.25 2.64 -2.60
CA ARG A 106 -11.13 3.81 -2.75
C ARG A 106 -10.53 5.04 -2.08
N THR A 107 -9.98 4.86 -0.87
CA THR A 107 -9.36 5.97 -0.14
C THR A 107 -8.11 6.47 -0.86
N TRP A 108 -7.30 5.56 -1.38
CA TRP A 108 -6.13 5.91 -2.19
C TRP A 108 -6.54 6.81 -3.35
N ASN A 109 -7.56 6.39 -4.10
CA ASN A 109 -7.99 7.15 -5.26
C ASN A 109 -8.51 8.54 -4.89
N VAL A 110 -9.25 8.65 -3.77
CA VAL A 110 -9.76 9.95 -3.32
C VAL A 110 -8.61 10.87 -2.91
N LEU A 111 -7.69 10.37 -2.10
CA LEU A 111 -6.57 11.18 -1.62
C LEU A 111 -5.65 11.59 -2.76
N LEU A 112 -5.47 10.70 -3.72
CA LEU A 112 -4.65 11.00 -4.90
C LEU A 112 -5.28 12.13 -5.69
N ALA A 113 -6.60 12.10 -5.88
CA ALA A 113 -7.32 13.16 -6.61
C ALA A 113 -7.22 14.50 -5.88
N GLU A 114 -7.05 14.45 -4.55
CA GLU A 114 -6.88 15.65 -3.73
C GLU A 114 -5.42 16.10 -3.65
N ARG A 115 -4.54 15.42 -4.39
CA ARG A 115 -3.12 15.74 -4.44
C ARG A 115 -2.43 15.61 -3.09
N ARG A 116 -2.91 14.66 -2.25
CA ARG A 116 -2.27 14.39 -0.96
C ARG A 116 -1.06 13.50 -1.19
N ARG A 117 -0.08 13.64 -0.31
CA ARG A 117 1.11 12.79 -0.34
C ARG A 117 0.77 11.52 0.44
N VAL A 118 0.26 10.54 -0.24
CA VAL A 118 -0.25 9.32 0.38
C VAL A 118 0.55 8.12 -0.08
N GLY A 119 0.77 7.17 0.85
CA GLY A 119 1.31 5.87 0.53
C GLY A 119 0.31 4.79 0.88
N ALA A 120 0.48 3.60 0.32
CA ALA A 120 -0.41 2.49 0.60
C ALA A 120 0.30 1.16 0.45
N ALA A 121 -0.05 0.22 1.32
CA ALA A 121 0.33 -1.18 1.22
C ALA A 121 -0.95 -1.97 1.03
N LEU A 122 -1.11 -2.62 -0.12
CA LEU A 122 -2.37 -3.24 -0.51
C LEU A 122 -2.18 -4.73 -0.71
N ILE A 123 -2.79 -5.54 0.15
CA ILE A 123 -2.76 -6.99 0.00
C ILE A 123 -3.81 -7.39 -1.04
N ALA A 124 -3.39 -8.19 -2.02
CA ALA A 124 -4.28 -8.65 -3.08
C ALA A 124 -5.39 -9.52 -2.50
N VAL A 125 -6.60 -9.40 -3.06
CA VAL A 125 -7.71 -10.26 -2.70
C VAL A 125 -8.02 -11.21 -3.86
N PRO A 126 -8.47 -12.43 -3.52
CA PRO A 126 -8.76 -13.45 -4.56
C PRO A 126 -9.80 -13.02 -5.55
#